data_30236628a5af372d72fd65c4b9c1977f
#
_entry.id   30236628a5af372d72fd65c4b9c1977f
#
_cell.length_a   1.000
_cell.length_b   1.000
_cell.length_c   1.000
_cell.angle_alpha   90.00
_cell.angle_beta   90.00
_cell.angle_gamma   90.00
#
_symmetry.space_group_name_H-M   'P 1'
#
loop_
_entity.id
_entity.type
_entity.pdbx_description
1 polymer ?
#
loop_
_entity_poly.entity_id
_entity_poly.type
_entity_poly.pdbx_seq_one_letter_code
_entity_poly.pdbx_strand_id
1 'polypeptide(L)'
;MVSDHLFPLNANLNTTKDSITKCLASYGKRAFNAAEDNGADYKALSHALRVAYQAEELLQTGEIRFPLQPIYLDQVRAIKFKVTAMSYEQIVELIEQRIQGIEDTWLPNTKLPDKPDWGWIDNFILRAYEEA
;
A
#
# COMPACT_ATOMS: atom_id res chain seq x y z
N MET A 1 6.20 1.84 8.17
CA MET A 1 5.51 0.55 8.25
C MET A 1 4.01 0.77 8.32
N VAL A 2 3.23 0.04 7.56
CA VAL A 2 1.78 0.25 7.47
C VAL A 2 1.08 -0.18 8.75
N SER A 3 1.56 -1.20 9.41
CA SER A 3 0.99 -1.68 10.66
C SER A 3 1.97 -2.60 11.38
N ASP A 4 1.63 -2.97 12.61
CA ASP A 4 2.37 -3.95 13.39
C ASP A 4 1.97 -5.39 13.07
N HIS A 5 1.11 -5.58 12.06
CA HIS A 5 0.71 -6.92 11.64
C HIS A 5 1.83 -7.64 10.91
N LEU A 6 2.05 -8.88 11.29
CA LEU A 6 2.95 -9.80 10.59
C LEU A 6 2.15 -10.69 9.67
N PHE A 7 2.62 -10.83 8.43
CA PHE A 7 1.99 -11.72 7.45
C PHE A 7 2.66 -13.09 7.51
N PRO A 8 1.88 -14.18 7.67
CA PRO A 8 2.45 -15.52 7.69
C PRO A 8 3.18 -15.83 6.37
N LEU A 9 4.37 -16.42 6.48
CA LEU A 9 5.15 -16.80 5.30
C LEU A 9 4.48 -17.86 4.43
N ASN A 10 3.58 -18.64 5.01
CA ASN A 10 2.84 -19.70 4.32
C ASN A 10 1.43 -19.27 3.89
N ALA A 11 1.08 -18.00 4.04
CA ALA A 11 -0.20 -17.51 3.60
C ALA A 11 -0.31 -17.54 2.07
N ASN A 12 -1.48 -17.87 1.55
CA ASN A 12 -1.74 -17.77 0.13
C ASN A 12 -2.00 -16.29 -0.25
N LEU A 13 -2.02 -15.99 -1.55
CA LEU A 13 -2.18 -14.63 -2.04
C LEU A 13 -3.49 -14.00 -1.59
N ASN A 14 -4.60 -14.76 -1.57
CA ASN A 14 -5.90 -14.24 -1.15
C ASN A 14 -5.90 -13.80 0.30
N THR A 15 -5.32 -14.59 1.19
CA THR A 15 -5.19 -14.24 2.61
C THR A 15 -4.33 -12.98 2.77
N THR A 16 -3.24 -12.89 2.02
CA THR A 16 -2.34 -11.72 2.04
C THR A 16 -3.05 -10.47 1.52
N LYS A 17 -3.82 -10.60 0.43
CA LYS A 17 -4.63 -9.51 -0.11
C LYS A 17 -5.61 -8.96 0.93
N ASP A 18 -6.36 -9.85 1.57
CA ASP A 18 -7.32 -9.46 2.61
C ASP A 18 -6.65 -8.74 3.77
N SER A 19 -5.50 -9.24 4.22
CA SER A 19 -4.74 -8.64 5.30
C SER A 19 -4.22 -7.24 4.94
N ILE A 20 -3.68 -7.07 3.73
CA ILE A 20 -3.21 -5.77 3.23
C ILE A 20 -4.37 -4.79 3.15
N THR A 21 -5.51 -5.20 2.60
CA THR A 21 -6.69 -4.35 2.48
C THR A 21 -7.17 -3.88 3.85
N LYS A 22 -7.24 -4.79 4.82
CA LYS A 22 -7.63 -4.44 6.19
C LYS A 22 -6.64 -3.48 6.84
N CYS A 23 -5.34 -3.68 6.63
CA CYS A 23 -4.32 -2.78 7.17
C CYS A 23 -4.43 -1.38 6.58
N LEU A 24 -4.64 -1.26 5.27
CA LEU A 24 -4.82 0.04 4.61
C LEU A 24 -6.06 0.77 5.12
N ALA A 25 -7.19 0.07 5.24
CA ALA A 25 -8.43 0.64 5.76
C ALA A 25 -8.28 1.10 7.22
N SER A 26 -7.65 0.28 8.06
CA SER A 26 -7.39 0.61 9.45
C SER A 26 -6.45 1.81 9.59
N TYR A 27 -5.42 1.89 8.74
CA TYR A 27 -4.49 3.00 8.75
C TYR A 27 -5.16 4.34 8.40
N GLY A 28 -5.98 4.36 7.35
CA GLY A 28 -6.74 5.55 6.97
C GLY A 28 -7.71 6.00 8.06
N LYS A 29 -8.37 5.05 8.73
CA LYS A 29 -9.27 5.35 9.84
C LYS A 29 -8.53 5.93 11.04
N ARG A 30 -7.33 5.42 11.37
CA ARG A 30 -6.50 5.99 12.45
C ARG A 30 -6.08 7.41 12.15
N ALA A 31 -5.66 7.70 10.92
CA ALA A 31 -5.29 9.03 10.50
C ALA A 31 -6.47 10.01 10.62
N PHE A 32 -7.67 9.59 10.22
CA PHE A 32 -8.89 10.36 10.35
C PHE A 32 -9.21 10.67 11.82
N ASN A 33 -9.14 9.68 12.69
CA ASN A 33 -9.40 9.85 14.11
C ASN A 33 -8.38 10.78 14.77
N ALA A 34 -7.11 10.66 14.43
CA ALA A 34 -6.06 11.55 14.92
C ALA A 34 -6.31 13.00 14.51
N ALA A 35 -6.80 13.23 13.31
CA ALA A 35 -7.11 14.57 12.83
C ALA A 35 -8.28 15.21 13.57
N GLU A 36 -9.31 14.44 13.93
CA GLU A 36 -10.43 14.93 14.72
C GLU A 36 -10.01 15.34 16.13
N ASP A 37 -9.08 14.59 16.74
CA ASP A 37 -8.64 14.82 18.11
C ASP A 37 -7.58 15.92 18.24
N ASN A 38 -6.59 15.95 17.33
CA ASN A 38 -5.37 16.76 17.47
C ASN A 38 -5.01 17.56 16.23
N GLY A 39 -5.92 17.72 15.30
CA GLY A 39 -5.65 18.29 13.99
C GLY A 39 -5.19 17.23 13.00
N ALA A 40 -5.10 17.60 11.73
CA ALA A 40 -4.86 16.68 10.64
C ALA A 40 -3.45 16.07 10.67
N ASP A 41 -3.37 14.75 10.64
CA ASP A 41 -2.11 14.03 10.48
C ASP A 41 -1.79 13.86 8.99
N TYR A 42 -1.30 14.93 8.37
CA TYR A 42 -0.98 14.92 6.94
C TYR A 42 0.14 13.98 6.58
N LYS A 43 1.07 13.72 7.49
CA LYS A 43 2.14 12.76 7.26
C LYS A 43 1.60 11.34 7.13
N ALA A 44 0.69 10.96 8.04
CA ALA A 44 0.04 9.65 7.98
C ALA A 44 -0.82 9.50 6.73
N LEU A 45 -1.57 10.55 6.35
CA LEU A 45 -2.37 10.54 5.13
C LEU A 45 -1.51 10.39 3.87
N SER A 46 -0.38 11.10 3.81
CA SER A 46 0.54 10.97 2.68
C SER A 46 1.11 9.55 2.56
N HIS A 47 1.43 8.95 3.67
CA HIS A 47 1.92 7.58 3.70
C HIS A 47 0.85 6.58 3.22
N ALA A 48 -0.37 6.71 3.71
CA ALA A 48 -1.48 5.86 3.29
C ALA A 48 -1.74 5.95 1.79
N LEU A 49 -1.74 7.16 1.24
CA LEU A 49 -1.92 7.37 -0.20
C LEU A 49 -0.77 6.76 -1.02
N ARG A 50 0.46 6.93 -0.56
CA ARG A 50 1.62 6.33 -1.22
C ARG A 50 1.51 4.82 -1.28
N VAL A 51 1.15 4.18 -0.16
CA VAL A 51 0.98 2.72 -0.09
C VAL A 51 -0.14 2.28 -1.03
N ALA A 52 -1.25 3.01 -1.11
CA ALA A 52 -2.33 2.71 -2.04
C ALA A 52 -1.86 2.74 -3.50
N TYR A 53 -1.12 3.77 -3.90
CA TYR A 53 -0.57 3.85 -5.25
C TYR A 53 0.41 2.71 -5.56
N GLN A 54 1.25 2.36 -4.61
CA GLN A 54 2.19 1.24 -4.77
C GLN A 54 1.47 -0.10 -4.89
N ALA A 55 0.41 -0.30 -4.10
CA ALA A 55 -0.41 -1.50 -4.18
C ALA A 55 -1.11 -1.61 -5.55
N GLU A 56 -1.68 -0.53 -6.05
CA GLU A 56 -2.27 -0.50 -7.39
C GLU A 56 -1.25 -0.87 -8.46
N GLU A 57 -0.08 -0.27 -8.43
CA GLU A 57 0.98 -0.55 -9.39
C GLU A 57 1.40 -2.02 -9.36
N LEU A 58 1.61 -2.57 -8.17
CA LEU A 58 1.96 -3.97 -8.02
C LEU A 58 0.90 -4.90 -8.61
N LEU A 59 -0.37 -4.63 -8.35
CA LEU A 59 -1.46 -5.45 -8.87
C LEU A 59 -1.66 -5.32 -10.38
N GLN A 60 -1.39 -4.14 -10.93
CA GLN A 60 -1.50 -3.89 -12.37
C GLN A 60 -0.33 -4.45 -13.17
N THR A 61 0.89 -4.28 -12.67
CA THR A 61 2.12 -4.55 -13.43
C THR A 61 2.92 -5.73 -12.92
N GLY A 62 2.67 -6.20 -11.69
CA GLY A 62 3.48 -7.22 -11.04
C GLY A 62 4.77 -6.70 -10.42
N GLU A 63 5.02 -5.40 -10.50
CA GLU A 63 6.26 -4.77 -10.01
C GLU A 63 5.96 -3.52 -9.20
N ILE A 64 6.81 -3.24 -8.22
CA ILE A 64 6.82 -1.95 -7.52
C ILE A 64 8.06 -1.20 -7.99
N ARG A 65 7.86 -0.02 -8.58
CA ARG A 65 8.94 0.82 -9.07
C ARG A 65 9.13 2.02 -8.17
N PHE A 66 10.37 2.35 -7.89
CA PHE A 66 10.73 3.53 -7.12
C PHE A 66 11.56 4.49 -7.99
N PRO A 67 11.33 5.80 -7.85
CA PRO A 67 10.24 6.44 -7.11
C PRO A 67 8.87 6.24 -7.76
N LEU A 68 7.81 6.67 -7.08
CA LEU A 68 6.47 6.76 -7.69
C LEU A 68 6.52 7.61 -8.97
N GLN A 69 5.58 7.36 -9.88
CA GLN A 69 5.42 8.22 -11.06
C GLN A 69 5.28 9.69 -10.62
N PRO A 70 5.85 10.63 -11.39
CA PRO A 70 5.92 12.05 -10.96
C PRO A 70 4.59 12.66 -10.51
N ILE A 71 3.50 12.36 -11.20
CA ILE A 71 2.17 12.89 -10.84
C ILE A 71 1.73 12.42 -9.44
N TYR A 72 1.96 11.18 -9.10
CA TYR A 72 1.60 10.63 -7.79
C TYR A 72 2.58 11.09 -6.71
N LEU A 73 3.85 11.15 -7.03
CA LEU A 73 4.89 11.62 -6.12
C LEU A 73 4.65 13.07 -5.71
N ASP A 74 4.31 13.93 -6.66
CA ASP A 74 4.02 15.33 -6.39
C ASP A 74 2.80 15.48 -5.49
N GLN A 75 1.77 14.69 -5.72
CA GLN A 75 0.56 14.70 -4.89
C GLN A 75 0.85 14.25 -3.45
N VAL A 76 1.59 13.16 -3.29
CA VAL A 76 1.98 12.63 -1.97
C VAL A 76 2.83 13.66 -1.21
N ARG A 77 3.79 14.28 -1.88
CA ARG A 77 4.63 15.33 -1.28
C ARG A 77 3.82 16.56 -0.89
N ALA A 78 2.89 16.98 -1.74
CA ALA A 78 2.06 18.14 -1.45
C ALA A 78 1.22 17.91 -0.19
N ILE A 79 0.71 16.72 0.01
CA ILE A 79 -0.03 16.34 1.22
C ILE A 79 0.91 16.33 2.43
N LYS A 80 2.06 15.67 2.31
CA LYS A 80 3.04 15.55 3.41
C LYS A 80 3.46 16.92 3.95
N PHE A 81 3.69 17.88 3.06
CA PHE A 81 4.17 19.21 3.42
C PHE A 81 3.06 20.25 3.58
N LYS A 82 1.79 19.81 3.54
CA LYS A 82 0.61 20.67 3.75
C LYS A 82 0.49 21.80 2.71
N VAL A 83 0.96 21.57 1.49
CA VAL A 83 0.88 22.53 0.39
C VAL A 83 -0.13 22.10 -0.68
N THR A 84 -0.92 21.08 -0.40
CA THR A 84 -1.99 20.62 -1.27
C THR A 84 -3.17 21.60 -1.26
N ALA A 85 -3.87 21.69 -2.39
CA ALA A 85 -5.12 22.43 -2.48
C ALA A 85 -6.32 21.64 -1.96
N MET A 86 -6.16 20.33 -1.70
CA MET A 86 -7.24 19.47 -1.22
C MET A 86 -7.50 19.71 0.27
N SER A 87 -8.79 19.66 0.65
CA SER A 87 -9.17 19.64 2.06
C SER A 87 -8.83 18.28 2.69
N TYR A 88 -8.82 18.22 4.01
CA TYR A 88 -8.61 16.98 4.75
C TYR A 88 -9.60 15.89 4.30
N GLU A 89 -10.87 16.25 4.22
CA GLU A 89 -11.94 15.33 3.81
C GLU A 89 -11.75 14.84 2.39
N GLN A 90 -11.29 15.69 1.48
CA GLN A 90 -10.99 15.30 0.10
C GLN A 90 -9.82 14.31 0.03
N ILE A 91 -8.81 14.48 0.87
CA ILE A 91 -7.68 13.55 0.93
C ILE A 91 -8.13 12.19 1.43
N VAL A 92 -8.92 12.14 2.51
CA VAL A 92 -9.46 10.90 3.05
C VAL A 92 -10.33 10.20 2.00
N GLU A 93 -11.20 10.93 1.33
CA GLU A 93 -12.04 10.39 0.26
C GLU A 93 -11.20 9.81 -0.89
N LEU A 94 -10.15 10.50 -1.29
CA LEU A 94 -9.24 9.99 -2.33
C LEU A 94 -8.62 8.66 -1.92
N ILE A 95 -8.13 8.56 -0.69
CA ILE A 95 -7.53 7.32 -0.18
C ILE A 95 -8.57 6.19 -0.18
N GLU A 96 -9.77 6.47 0.30
CA GLU A 96 -10.86 5.48 0.33
C GLU A 96 -11.25 5.01 -1.09
N GLN A 97 -11.30 5.93 -2.04
CA GLN A 97 -11.57 5.59 -3.45
C GLN A 97 -10.48 4.69 -4.03
N ARG A 98 -9.21 4.94 -3.70
CA ARG A 98 -8.11 4.10 -4.15
C ARG A 98 -8.19 2.70 -3.55
N ILE A 99 -8.48 2.61 -2.26
CA ILE A 99 -8.67 1.31 -1.59
C ILE A 99 -9.85 0.56 -2.20
N GLN A 100 -10.95 1.24 -2.46
CA GLN A 100 -12.12 0.63 -3.09
C GLN A 100 -11.80 0.12 -4.50
N GLY A 101 -11.04 0.87 -5.28
CA GLY A 101 -10.57 0.45 -6.60
C GLY A 101 -9.68 -0.78 -6.54
N ILE A 102 -8.83 -0.87 -5.52
CA ILE A 102 -8.00 -2.06 -5.27
C ILE A 102 -8.91 -3.28 -5.04
N GLU A 103 -9.87 -3.18 -4.14
CA GLU A 103 -10.78 -4.27 -3.80
C GLU A 103 -11.65 -4.71 -4.99
N ASP A 104 -12.22 -3.76 -5.71
CA ASP A 104 -13.23 -4.05 -6.73
C ASP A 104 -12.63 -4.40 -8.10
N THR A 105 -11.49 -3.83 -8.43
CA THR A 105 -10.91 -3.93 -9.77
C THR A 105 -9.58 -4.65 -9.80
N TRP A 106 -8.62 -4.20 -9.02
CA TRP A 106 -7.25 -4.67 -9.18
C TRP A 106 -6.99 -6.03 -8.57
N LEU A 107 -7.51 -6.30 -7.36
CA LEU A 107 -7.36 -7.61 -6.74
C LEU A 107 -8.01 -8.74 -7.55
N PRO A 108 -9.27 -8.59 -8.03
CA PRO A 108 -9.88 -9.65 -8.82
C PRO A 108 -9.24 -9.87 -10.18
N ASN A 109 -8.57 -8.87 -10.74
CA ASN A 109 -8.02 -8.90 -12.10
C ASN A 109 -6.48 -8.92 -12.15
N THR A 110 -5.82 -9.11 -11.02
CA THR A 110 -4.36 -9.13 -10.97
C THR A 110 -3.78 -10.37 -11.67
N LYS A 111 -2.63 -10.19 -12.32
CA LYS A 111 -1.83 -11.26 -12.90
C LYS A 111 -0.84 -11.86 -11.91
N LEU A 112 -0.78 -11.35 -10.69
CA LEU A 112 0.07 -11.92 -9.66
C LEU A 112 -0.36 -13.35 -9.36
N PRO A 113 0.57 -14.27 -9.11
CA PRO A 113 0.25 -15.65 -8.76
C PRO A 113 -0.42 -15.71 -7.39
N ASP A 114 -1.26 -16.73 -7.18
CA ASP A 114 -1.94 -16.94 -5.90
C ASP A 114 -1.00 -17.32 -4.76
N LYS A 115 0.16 -17.87 -5.10
CA LYS A 115 1.15 -18.31 -4.13
C LYS A 115 2.54 -17.84 -4.53
N PRO A 116 3.42 -17.56 -3.54
CA PRO A 116 4.83 -17.32 -3.84
C PRO A 116 5.46 -18.54 -4.50
N ASP A 117 6.45 -18.32 -5.35
CA ASP A 117 7.27 -19.40 -5.89
C ASP A 117 8.33 -19.79 -4.84
N TRP A 118 7.97 -20.68 -3.93
CA TRP A 118 8.83 -21.11 -2.84
C TRP A 118 10.08 -21.83 -3.35
N GLY A 119 9.98 -22.58 -4.44
CA GLY A 119 11.13 -23.25 -5.05
C GLY A 119 12.18 -22.25 -5.51
N TRP A 120 11.75 -21.19 -6.19
CA TRP A 120 12.65 -20.12 -6.63
C TRP A 120 13.28 -19.39 -5.43
N ILE A 121 12.47 -19.09 -4.41
CA ILE A 121 12.94 -18.41 -3.20
C ILE A 121 13.98 -19.25 -2.49
N ASP A 122 13.73 -20.53 -2.28
CA ASP A 122 14.67 -21.44 -1.63
C ASP A 122 15.98 -21.54 -2.41
N ASN A 123 15.91 -21.69 -3.71
CA ASN A 123 17.11 -21.72 -4.57
C ASN A 123 17.88 -20.41 -4.53
N PHE A 124 17.19 -19.28 -4.49
CA PHE A 124 17.83 -17.98 -4.37
C PHE A 124 18.61 -17.86 -3.05
N ILE A 125 17.99 -18.27 -1.93
CA ILE A 125 18.61 -18.25 -0.61
C ILE A 125 19.84 -19.16 -0.60
N LEU A 126 19.74 -20.39 -1.12
CA LEU A 126 20.86 -21.32 -1.17
C LEU A 126 22.03 -20.77 -1.98
N ARG A 127 21.76 -20.16 -3.13
CA ARG A 127 22.81 -19.54 -3.95
C ARG A 127 23.47 -18.38 -3.22
N ALA A 128 22.71 -17.55 -2.51
CA ALA A 128 23.26 -16.45 -1.74
C ALA A 128 24.22 -16.95 -0.66
N TYR A 129 23.89 -18.06 0.01
CA TYR A 129 24.77 -18.68 0.99
C TYR A 129 26.02 -19.29 0.37
N GLU A 130 25.90 -19.92 -0.79
CA GLU A 130 27.02 -20.55 -1.50
C GLU A 130 28.02 -19.51 -2.05
N GLU A 131 27.52 -18.35 -2.45
CA GLU A 131 28.33 -17.25 -3.01
C GLU A 131 28.87 -16.28 -1.95
N ALA A 132 28.48 -16.45 -0.71
CA ALA A 132 28.87 -15.56 0.39
C ALA A 132 30.32 -15.80 0.87
#